data_ed94786f2fdef56689ce17da5ed6a7a2
#
_entry.id   ed94786f2fdef56689ce17da5ed6a7a2
#
_cell.length_a   1.000
_cell.length_b   1.000
_cell.length_c   1.000
_cell.angle_alpha   90.00
_cell.angle_beta   90.00
_cell.angle_gamma   90.00
#
_symmetry.space_group_name_H-M   'P 1'
#
loop_
_entity.id
_entity.type
_entity.pdbx_description
1 polymer ?
#
loop_
_entity_poly.entity_id
_entity_poly.type
_entity_poly.pdbx_seq_one_letter_code
_entity_poly.pdbx_strand_id
1 'polypeptide(L)'
;VALNDMLASGVMHAIQMHNLRIPEDISVIGFDNSDDSQYLSPALTSIAPGLEAVARLSVKLLKDRIDGVSPSKDLKPEQKVFRKVSSSLVVRQSTKLPTNSLVV
;
A
#
# COMPACT_ATOMS: atom_id res chain seq x y z
N VAL A 1 -4.13 7.06 8.53
CA VAL A 1 -3.70 5.95 7.64
C VAL A 1 -4.28 4.66 8.17
N ALA A 2 -4.92 3.86 7.31
CA ALA A 2 -5.43 2.53 7.64
C ALA A 2 -4.46 1.46 7.14
N LEU A 3 -4.44 0.30 7.82
CA LEU A 3 -3.51 -0.79 7.51
C LEU A 3 -3.78 -1.49 6.17
N ASN A 4 -5.02 -1.41 5.69
CA ASN A 4 -5.42 -1.87 4.35
C ASN A 4 -6.67 -1.12 3.87
N ASP A 5 -7.06 -1.32 2.61
CA ASP A 5 -8.19 -0.62 2.01
C ASP A 5 -9.54 -1.05 2.58
N MET A 6 -9.68 -2.30 3.02
CA MET A 6 -10.90 -2.78 3.66
C MET A 6 -11.12 -2.07 5.02
N LEU A 7 -10.07 -1.95 5.83
CA LEU A 7 -10.14 -1.19 7.08
C LEU A 7 -10.37 0.31 6.81
N ALA A 8 -9.74 0.85 5.75
CA ALA A 8 -9.98 2.23 5.33
C ALA A 8 -11.44 2.48 5.00
N SER A 9 -12.11 1.57 4.30
CA SER A 9 -13.54 1.71 3.97
C SER A 9 -14.41 1.76 5.23
N GLY A 10 -14.11 0.94 6.24
CA GLY A 10 -14.78 0.97 7.54
C GLY A 10 -14.56 2.29 8.28
N VAL A 11 -13.32 2.79 8.26
CA VAL A 11 -12.98 4.10 8.84
C VAL A 11 -13.74 5.23 8.13
N MET A 12 -13.79 5.23 6.79
CA MET A 12 -14.52 6.22 6.01
C MET A 12 -16.01 6.20 6.35
N HIS A 13 -16.59 5.01 6.46
CA HIS A 13 -17.99 4.86 6.88
C HIS A 13 -18.24 5.46 8.28
N ALA A 14 -17.38 5.15 9.26
CA ALA A 14 -17.49 5.70 10.60
C ALA A 14 -17.38 7.24 10.63
N ILE A 15 -16.46 7.82 9.85
CA ILE A 15 -16.33 9.28 9.71
C ILE A 15 -17.62 9.89 9.19
N GLN A 16 -18.20 9.30 8.14
CA GLN A 16 -19.46 9.77 7.55
C GLN A 16 -20.65 9.63 8.51
N MET A 17 -20.72 8.56 9.30
CA MET A 17 -21.74 8.37 10.33
C MET A 17 -21.69 9.45 11.43
N HIS A 18 -20.52 10.05 11.65
CA HIS A 18 -20.35 11.20 12.55
C HIS A 18 -20.52 12.55 11.87
N ASN A 19 -21.09 12.59 10.64
CA ASN A 19 -21.30 13.79 9.83
C ASN A 19 -20.01 14.59 9.54
N LEU A 20 -18.87 13.91 9.53
CA LEU A 20 -17.59 14.47 9.11
C LEU A 20 -17.34 14.17 7.63
N ARG A 21 -16.69 15.12 6.95
CA ARG A 21 -16.45 15.05 5.51
C ARG A 21 -15.05 14.55 5.22
N ILE A 22 -14.95 13.74 4.16
CA ILE A 22 -13.70 13.26 3.62
C ILE A 22 -13.54 13.88 2.22
N PRO A 23 -12.47 14.58 1.93
CA PRO A 23 -11.25 14.81 2.73
C PRO A 23 -11.28 16.09 3.58
N GLU A 24 -12.39 16.86 3.61
CA GLU A 24 -12.43 18.23 4.15
C GLU A 24 -12.08 18.28 5.63
N ASP A 25 -12.63 17.39 6.42
CA ASP A 25 -12.42 17.34 7.86
C ASP A 25 -11.35 16.29 8.23
N ILE A 26 -11.35 15.15 7.54
CA ILE A 26 -10.40 14.05 7.78
C ILE A 26 -9.95 13.45 6.44
N SER A 27 -8.64 13.44 6.17
CA SER A 27 -8.05 12.69 5.06
C SER A 27 -7.83 11.24 5.44
N VAL A 28 -8.13 10.32 4.52
CA VAL A 28 -7.95 8.88 4.72
C VAL A 28 -7.03 8.30 3.64
N ILE A 29 -6.08 7.48 4.07
CA ILE A 29 -5.18 6.73 3.19
C ILE A 29 -5.28 5.25 3.56
N GLY A 30 -5.45 4.41 2.54
CA GLY A 30 -5.42 2.95 2.65
C GLY A 30 -4.07 2.34 2.24
N PHE A 31 -4.06 1.02 2.18
CA PHE A 31 -2.93 0.22 1.71
C PHE A 31 -3.49 -0.98 0.93
N ASP A 32 -2.80 -1.45 -0.08
CA ASP A 32 -3.04 -2.53 -1.04
C ASP A 32 -3.45 -2.05 -2.43
N ASN A 33 -4.09 -0.89 -2.56
CA ASN A 33 -4.65 -0.39 -3.82
C ASN A 33 -5.59 -1.44 -4.46
N SER A 34 -6.52 -1.95 -3.64
CA SER A 34 -7.53 -2.91 -4.10
C SER A 34 -8.43 -2.32 -5.19
N ASP A 35 -8.96 -3.17 -6.06
CA ASP A 35 -9.82 -2.73 -7.16
C ASP A 35 -11.03 -1.94 -6.67
N ASP A 36 -11.58 -2.30 -5.51
CA ASP A 36 -12.75 -1.64 -4.91
C ASP A 36 -12.42 -0.23 -4.40
N SER A 37 -11.16 0.07 -4.10
CA SER A 37 -10.76 1.36 -3.51
C SER A 37 -11.10 2.57 -4.38
N GLN A 38 -11.14 2.40 -5.70
CA GLN A 38 -11.51 3.46 -6.66
C GLN A 38 -13.01 3.74 -6.71
N TYR A 39 -13.84 2.80 -6.25
CA TYR A 39 -15.31 2.91 -6.28
C TYR A 39 -15.89 3.40 -4.94
N LEU A 40 -15.06 3.60 -3.93
CA LEU A 40 -15.50 4.22 -2.68
C LEU A 40 -15.89 5.68 -2.91
N SER A 41 -16.71 6.23 -2.04
CA SER A 41 -17.14 7.63 -2.09
C SER A 41 -16.74 8.36 -0.81
N PRO A 42 -15.74 9.27 -0.89
CA PRO A 42 -14.87 9.57 -2.03
C PRO A 42 -13.92 8.40 -2.37
N ALA A 43 -13.39 8.38 -3.61
CA ALA A 43 -12.44 7.35 -4.02
C ALA A 43 -11.17 7.38 -3.15
N LEU A 44 -10.74 6.21 -2.67
CA LEU A 44 -9.70 6.07 -1.65
C LEU A 44 -8.30 6.22 -2.24
N THR A 45 -7.55 7.16 -1.70
CA THR A 45 -6.09 7.23 -1.85
C THR A 45 -5.46 6.04 -1.15
N SER A 46 -4.62 5.28 -1.85
CA SER A 46 -4.04 4.06 -1.31
C SER A 46 -2.59 3.86 -1.72
N ILE A 47 -1.84 3.17 -0.88
CA ILE A 47 -0.48 2.74 -1.19
C ILE A 47 -0.55 1.44 -1.97
N ALA A 48 0.00 1.45 -3.19
CA ALA A 48 0.16 0.27 -4.03
C ALA A 48 1.51 -0.42 -3.74
N PRO A 49 1.53 -1.62 -3.14
CA PRO A 49 2.76 -2.28 -2.72
C PRO A 49 3.56 -2.93 -3.87
N GLY A 50 3.13 -2.78 -5.12
CA GLY A 50 3.78 -3.40 -6.26
C GLY A 50 3.59 -4.92 -6.31
N LEU A 51 2.39 -5.42 -6.08
CA LEU A 51 2.08 -6.85 -5.94
C LEU A 51 2.58 -7.71 -7.10
N GLU A 52 2.51 -7.22 -8.34
CA GLU A 52 3.04 -7.95 -9.50
C GLU A 52 4.55 -8.18 -9.38
N ALA A 53 5.30 -7.14 -9.03
CA ALA A 53 6.75 -7.25 -8.84
C ALA A 53 7.10 -8.16 -7.66
N VAL A 54 6.33 -8.08 -6.56
CA VAL A 54 6.48 -8.97 -5.40
C VAL A 54 6.24 -10.42 -5.81
N ALA A 55 5.15 -10.69 -6.53
CA ALA A 55 4.81 -12.05 -6.98
C ALA A 55 5.90 -12.63 -7.90
N ARG A 56 6.31 -11.89 -8.92
CA ARG A 56 7.37 -12.32 -9.86
C ARG A 56 8.69 -12.62 -9.14
N LEU A 57 9.08 -11.70 -8.23
CA LEU A 57 10.33 -11.86 -7.48
C LEU A 57 10.27 -13.05 -6.52
N SER A 58 9.13 -13.28 -5.86
CA SER A 58 8.92 -14.40 -4.94
C SER A 58 9.04 -15.74 -5.67
N VAL A 59 8.37 -15.87 -6.82
CA VAL A 59 8.44 -17.08 -7.65
C VAL A 59 9.88 -17.32 -8.16
N LYS A 60 10.55 -16.25 -8.60
CA LYS A 60 11.95 -16.35 -9.05
C LYS A 60 12.86 -16.83 -7.92
N LEU A 61 12.77 -16.24 -6.72
CA LEU A 61 13.59 -16.62 -5.59
C LEU A 61 13.34 -18.08 -5.15
N LEU A 62 12.08 -18.52 -5.19
CA LEU A 62 11.71 -19.89 -4.89
C LEU A 62 12.30 -20.85 -5.92
N LYS A 63 12.14 -20.54 -7.20
CA LYS A 63 12.69 -21.34 -8.29
C LYS A 63 14.22 -21.46 -8.19
N ASP A 64 14.91 -20.34 -8.00
CA ASP A 64 16.36 -20.29 -7.85
C ASP A 64 16.83 -21.21 -6.68
N ARG A 65 16.05 -21.26 -5.59
CA ARG A 65 16.32 -22.16 -4.46
C ARG A 65 16.11 -23.63 -4.78
N ILE A 66 15.04 -23.96 -5.49
CA ILE A 66 14.74 -25.33 -5.92
C ILE A 66 15.83 -25.84 -6.86
N ASP A 67 16.26 -24.99 -7.79
CA ASP A 67 17.28 -25.31 -8.80
C ASP A 67 18.71 -25.26 -8.21
N GLY A 68 18.87 -24.96 -6.92
CA GLY A 68 20.19 -24.86 -6.26
C GLY A 68 21.02 -23.67 -6.69
N VAL A 69 20.39 -22.68 -7.34
CA VAL A 69 21.04 -21.43 -7.73
C VAL A 69 21.11 -20.51 -6.51
N SER A 70 22.34 -20.29 -6.00
CA SER A 70 22.55 -19.34 -4.92
C SER A 70 22.38 -17.91 -5.43
N PRO A 71 21.59 -17.05 -4.71
CA PRO A 71 21.39 -15.65 -5.09
C PRO A 71 22.67 -14.80 -5.05
N SER A 72 23.70 -15.27 -4.39
CA SER A 72 25.07 -14.78 -4.45
C SER A 72 26.03 -15.91 -4.09
N LYS A 73 27.20 -15.92 -4.74
CA LYS A 73 28.25 -16.94 -4.52
C LYS A 73 28.76 -17.00 -3.08
N ASP A 74 28.49 -15.97 -2.29
CA ASP A 74 29.04 -15.78 -0.95
C ASP A 74 28.02 -16.02 0.19
N LEU A 75 26.76 -16.34 -0.12
CA LEU A 75 25.72 -16.60 0.89
C LEU A 75 25.67 -18.08 1.25
N LYS A 76 25.88 -18.36 2.54
CA LYS A 76 25.64 -19.69 3.09
C LYS A 76 24.15 -20.06 2.94
N PRO A 77 23.79 -21.36 2.80
CA PRO A 77 22.41 -21.82 2.62
C PRO A 77 21.42 -21.32 3.70
N GLU A 78 21.92 -20.97 4.86
CA GLU A 78 21.16 -20.52 6.02
C GLU A 78 20.91 -18.99 6.04
N GLN A 79 21.54 -18.24 5.15
CA GLN A 79 21.40 -16.79 5.13
C GLN A 79 20.09 -16.38 4.45
N LYS A 80 19.32 -15.53 5.16
CA LYS A 80 18.07 -14.97 4.66
C LYS A 80 18.36 -13.97 3.56
N VAL A 81 17.72 -14.14 2.42
CA VAL A 81 17.79 -13.21 1.29
C VAL A 81 16.65 -12.21 1.43
N PHE A 82 17.00 -10.93 1.52
CA PHE A 82 16.03 -9.85 1.52
C PHE A 82 16.05 -9.13 0.17
N ARG A 83 14.88 -8.89 -0.37
CA ARG A 83 14.67 -8.05 -1.55
C ARG A 83 13.62 -7.00 -1.22
N LYS A 84 13.83 -5.79 -1.71
CA LYS A 84 12.89 -4.69 -1.56
C LYS A 84 12.20 -4.45 -2.89
N VAL A 85 10.90 -4.24 -2.84
CA VAL A 85 10.09 -3.79 -3.96
C VAL A 85 9.56 -2.40 -3.61
N SER A 86 9.63 -1.48 -4.55
CA SER A 86 9.12 -0.13 -4.36
C SER A 86 7.59 -0.15 -4.33
N SER A 87 7.03 0.60 -3.39
CA SER A 87 5.62 0.94 -3.37
C SER A 87 5.39 2.32 -3.98
N SER A 88 4.16 2.60 -4.40
CA SER A 88 3.75 3.92 -4.89
C SER A 88 2.47 4.38 -4.20
N LEU A 89 2.27 5.69 -4.13
CA LEU A 89 1.03 6.27 -3.64
C LEU A 89 0.11 6.56 -4.82
N VAL A 90 -1.07 5.97 -4.81
CA VAL A 90 -2.14 6.25 -5.78
C VAL A 90 -3.07 7.27 -5.15
N VAL A 91 -2.89 8.54 -5.54
CA VAL A 91 -3.68 9.66 -5.00
C VAL A 91 -5.05 9.68 -5.67
N ARG A 92 -6.10 9.72 -4.85
CA ARG A 92 -7.49 9.86 -5.26
C ARG A 92 -8.17 10.99 -4.47
N GLN A 93 -9.46 10.85 -4.18
CA GLN A 93 -10.29 11.93 -3.63
C GLN A 93 -10.36 11.95 -2.10
N SER A 94 -9.88 10.91 -1.42
CA SER A 94 -9.96 10.80 0.06
C SER A 94 -8.89 11.58 0.80
N THR A 95 -8.01 12.29 0.09
CA THR A 95 -6.95 13.13 0.66
C THR A 95 -6.91 14.50 0.02
N LYS A 96 -6.51 15.50 0.80
CA LYS A 96 -6.23 16.86 0.33
C LYS A 96 -4.98 17.42 1.00
N LEU A 97 -4.45 18.49 0.43
CA LEU A 97 -3.40 19.27 1.09
C LEU A 97 -3.96 19.92 2.37
N PRO A 98 -3.15 20.05 3.42
CA PRO A 98 -3.56 20.79 4.63
C PRO A 98 -3.90 22.24 4.27
N THR A 99 -5.02 22.74 4.78
CA THR A 99 -5.47 24.12 4.56
C THR A 99 -4.62 25.16 5.29
N ASN A 100 -3.85 24.74 6.29
CA ASN A 100 -2.83 25.55 6.96
C ASN A 100 -1.46 24.94 6.68
N SER A 101 -0.95 25.13 5.48
CA SER A 101 0.47 24.99 5.28
C SER A 101 1.16 26.13 6.03
N LEU A 102 1.67 25.83 7.22
CA LEU A 102 2.80 26.57 7.74
C LEU A 102 3.90 26.41 6.70
N VAL A 103 3.97 27.38 5.78
CA VAL A 103 5.15 27.56 4.94
C VAL A 103 6.25 28.01 5.91
N VAL A 104 7.04 27.07 6.32
CA VAL A 104 8.27 27.35 7.05
C VAL A 104 9.34 27.71 6.02
#